data_904ad6c9786d190fc589c49a6c088590
#
_entry.id   904ad6c9786d190fc589c49a6c088590
#
_cell.length_a   1.000
_cell.length_b   1.000
_cell.length_c   1.000
_cell.angle_alpha   90.00
_cell.angle_beta   90.00
_cell.angle_gamma   90.00
#
_symmetry.space_group_name_H-M   'P 1'
#
loop_
_entity.id
_entity.type
_entity.pdbx_description
1 polymer ?
#
loop_
_entity_poly.entity_id
_entity_poly.type
_entity_poly.pdbx_seq_one_letter_code
_entity_poly.pdbx_strand_id
1 'polypeptide(L)'
;MHVPDHDTLLTEGVIAKFLRYVQIDSPSDEDSTHAPSTTDQWEIARLLEGELLALGLRDARVDAHAIVTATLPGNVPDAPTVGLLAHFDTFPGTPGRGVKPLIHQGYPGDTIALPSGATLSTVSHPELVHCLGHDIITSDGTTLLGADDKAGVAEIMETLCRLLRDPGLKHGPVRVAFTPDEEIGKGVDHFDVPTFGAVAAYTFDGGAQGEVEAENFNATNLRVTLTGRSAHTGYAKGAMVNALHLAGELMSAIPSTMRPETTQDFEGFLHVDEIAGNVESVTLKMLLRDFTEAGLAHKRAMLEGILTGLQQRHPGCQAKLEVTGGYRNMKVEVDRDPRVMGLALKAVRDAGVAPVQRPIRGGTDGARLSFLGLPTPNLFTGGVNHHSRTEWASVQWMEKAVEVGVRLVQLWAGERLATTAAPRKDTGSFPIASA
;
A
#
# COMPACT_ATOMS: atom_id res chain seq x y z
N MET A 1 25.60 -7.04 0.96
CA MET A 1 25.87 -5.79 0.18
C MET A 1 26.76 -4.84 0.98
N HIS A 2 27.52 -3.94 0.35
CA HIS A 2 28.37 -2.98 1.07
C HIS A 2 27.50 -1.79 1.53
N VAL A 3 27.55 -1.49 2.83
CA VAL A 3 26.89 -0.30 3.41
C VAL A 3 27.79 0.91 3.10
N PRO A 4 27.26 1.98 2.46
CA PRO A 4 28.02 3.21 2.26
C PRO A 4 28.44 3.85 3.59
N ASP A 5 29.53 4.59 3.59
CA ASP A 5 29.96 5.33 4.78
C ASP A 5 29.09 6.58 5.02
N HIS A 6 29.25 7.17 6.20
CA HIS A 6 28.51 8.35 6.64
C HIS A 6 28.52 9.50 5.63
N ASP A 7 29.70 9.85 5.13
CA ASP A 7 29.87 11.00 4.24
C ASP A 7 29.23 10.73 2.87
N THR A 8 29.35 9.50 2.36
CA THR A 8 28.68 9.08 1.12
C THR A 8 27.17 9.18 1.28
N LEU A 9 26.59 8.62 2.36
CA LEU A 9 25.16 8.68 2.62
C LEU A 9 24.61 10.09 2.73
N LEU A 10 25.37 10.99 3.35
CA LEU A 10 24.99 12.40 3.46
C LEU A 10 25.07 13.15 2.12
N THR A 11 25.98 12.82 1.24
CA THR A 11 26.24 13.58 0.01
C THR A 11 25.56 13.04 -1.23
N GLU A 12 25.26 11.75 -1.27
CA GLU A 12 24.46 11.16 -2.34
C GLU A 12 23.02 11.66 -2.26
N GLY A 13 22.39 11.92 -3.41
CA GLY A 13 20.98 12.34 -3.45
C GLY A 13 20.02 11.14 -3.37
N VAL A 14 18.72 11.45 -3.35
CA VAL A 14 17.64 10.45 -3.29
C VAL A 14 17.74 9.41 -4.41
N ILE A 15 18.19 9.82 -5.61
CA ILE A 15 18.25 8.93 -6.77
C ILE A 15 19.35 7.86 -6.61
N ALA A 16 20.50 8.20 -6.05
CA ALA A 16 21.55 7.20 -5.81
C ALA A 16 21.09 6.11 -4.83
N LYS A 17 20.36 6.52 -3.77
CA LYS A 17 19.72 5.62 -2.81
C LYS A 17 18.68 4.73 -3.50
N PHE A 18 17.77 5.34 -4.25
CA PHE A 18 16.74 4.63 -4.99
C PHE A 18 17.29 3.59 -5.95
N LEU A 19 18.27 3.98 -6.79
CA LEU A 19 18.91 3.06 -7.74
C LEU A 19 19.63 1.90 -7.03
N ARG A 20 20.15 2.12 -5.82
CA ARG A 20 20.72 1.05 -5.00
C ARG A 20 19.65 0.09 -4.49
N TYR A 21 18.52 0.61 -3.98
CA TYR A 21 17.49 -0.22 -3.37
C TYR A 21 16.71 -1.04 -4.39
N VAL A 22 16.38 -0.50 -5.56
CA VAL A 22 15.62 -1.24 -6.58
C VAL A 22 16.37 -2.44 -7.16
N GLN A 23 17.70 -2.46 -7.03
CA GLN A 23 18.53 -3.57 -7.50
C GLN A 23 18.62 -4.74 -6.49
N ILE A 24 18.03 -4.59 -5.31
CA ILE A 24 17.94 -5.66 -4.30
C ILE A 24 16.62 -6.38 -4.49
N ASP A 25 16.69 -7.68 -4.71
CA ASP A 25 15.50 -8.52 -4.84
C ASP A 25 14.79 -8.65 -3.48
N SER A 26 13.51 -8.33 -3.42
CA SER A 26 12.70 -8.40 -2.20
C SER A 26 11.23 -8.69 -2.46
N PRO A 27 10.87 -9.63 -3.36
CA PRO A 27 9.46 -9.94 -3.60
C PRO A 27 8.83 -10.57 -2.36
N SER A 28 7.57 -10.23 -2.09
CA SER A 28 6.73 -10.96 -1.13
C SER A 28 6.17 -12.25 -1.72
N ASP A 29 5.53 -13.10 -0.88
CA ASP A 29 4.94 -14.37 -1.26
C ASP A 29 3.62 -14.56 -0.50
N GLU A 30 2.49 -14.53 -1.22
CA GLU A 30 1.15 -14.67 -0.65
C GLU A 30 0.92 -16.03 0.03
N ASP A 31 1.56 -17.09 -0.47
CA ASP A 31 1.39 -18.47 0.01
C ASP A 31 2.25 -18.76 1.25
N SER A 32 3.14 -17.83 1.62
CA SER A 32 4.04 -18.00 2.76
C SER A 32 3.30 -17.86 4.10
N THR A 33 3.67 -18.73 5.05
CA THR A 33 3.24 -18.67 6.45
C THR A 33 4.30 -18.03 7.36
N HIS A 34 5.41 -17.55 6.79
CA HIS A 34 6.51 -16.93 7.52
C HIS A 34 6.42 -15.39 7.43
N ALA A 35 7.08 -14.69 8.33
CA ALA A 35 7.30 -13.24 8.30
C ALA A 35 8.80 -12.94 8.53
N PRO A 36 9.50 -12.28 7.57
CA PRO A 36 8.96 -11.90 6.26
C PRO A 36 8.63 -13.12 5.39
N SER A 37 7.75 -12.92 4.42
CA SER A 37 7.24 -14.00 3.56
C SER A 37 8.31 -14.65 2.69
N THR A 38 9.37 -13.91 2.35
CA THR A 38 10.55 -14.40 1.64
C THR A 38 11.84 -14.06 2.38
N THR A 39 12.86 -14.90 2.17
CA THR A 39 14.19 -14.66 2.76
C THR A 39 14.95 -13.52 2.09
N ASP A 40 14.58 -13.15 0.87
CA ASP A 40 15.25 -12.10 0.09
C ASP A 40 15.06 -10.72 0.74
N GLN A 41 13.92 -10.50 1.39
CA GLN A 41 13.61 -9.27 2.10
C GLN A 41 14.59 -8.92 3.23
N TRP A 42 15.28 -9.93 3.79
CA TRP A 42 16.32 -9.69 4.79
C TRP A 42 17.54 -8.92 4.26
N GLU A 43 17.84 -9.00 2.97
CA GLU A 43 19.01 -8.32 2.42
C GLU A 43 18.83 -6.81 2.47
N ILE A 44 17.69 -6.30 2.02
CA ILE A 44 17.39 -4.86 2.07
C ILE A 44 17.17 -4.38 3.50
N ALA A 45 16.51 -5.17 4.36
CA ALA A 45 16.31 -4.81 5.77
C ALA A 45 17.65 -4.59 6.50
N ARG A 46 18.62 -5.48 6.32
CA ARG A 46 19.97 -5.34 6.92
C ARG A 46 20.78 -4.21 6.31
N LEU A 47 20.62 -3.93 5.01
CA LEU A 47 21.25 -2.77 4.39
C LEU A 47 20.73 -1.49 5.03
N LEU A 48 19.41 -1.34 5.17
CA LEU A 48 18.78 -0.16 5.77
C LEU A 48 19.17 0.03 7.24
N GLU A 49 19.20 -1.04 8.03
CA GLU A 49 19.74 -0.99 9.40
C GLU A 49 21.20 -0.46 9.40
N GLY A 50 22.03 -1.02 8.53
CA GLY A 50 23.44 -0.61 8.43
C GLY A 50 23.59 0.86 8.02
N GLU A 51 22.80 1.35 7.05
CA GLU A 51 22.82 2.76 6.62
C GLU A 51 22.33 3.70 7.73
N LEU A 52 21.27 3.34 8.47
CA LEU A 52 20.77 4.12 9.62
C LEU A 52 21.82 4.19 10.74
N LEU A 53 22.53 3.09 11.04
CA LEU A 53 23.64 3.07 11.98
C LEU A 53 24.82 3.93 11.50
N ALA A 54 25.15 3.87 10.21
CA ALA A 54 26.20 4.70 9.60
C ALA A 54 25.85 6.20 9.66
N LEU A 55 24.57 6.56 9.55
CA LEU A 55 24.08 7.94 9.77
C LEU A 55 24.11 8.37 11.25
N GLY A 56 24.43 7.47 12.19
CA GLY A 56 24.54 7.76 13.61
C GLY A 56 23.27 7.55 14.42
N LEU A 57 22.24 6.95 13.86
CA LEU A 57 21.01 6.59 14.55
C LEU A 57 21.26 5.31 15.36
N ARG A 58 21.66 5.47 16.63
CA ARG A 58 22.20 4.38 17.46
C ARG A 58 21.19 3.32 17.91
N ASP A 59 19.90 3.61 17.81
CA ASP A 59 18.81 2.70 18.10
C ASP A 59 18.29 1.98 16.86
N ALA A 60 18.93 2.18 15.72
CA ALA A 60 18.57 1.50 14.49
C ALA A 60 18.70 -0.01 14.67
N ARG A 61 17.65 -0.72 14.30
CA ARG A 61 17.56 -2.17 14.44
C ARG A 61 16.60 -2.77 13.43
N VAL A 62 16.88 -3.99 13.05
CA VAL A 62 15.93 -4.89 12.38
C VAL A 62 15.45 -5.92 13.39
N ASP A 63 14.15 -6.15 13.45
CA ASP A 63 13.55 -7.13 14.38
C ASP A 63 13.47 -8.54 13.78
N ALA A 64 12.85 -9.48 14.51
CA ALA A 64 12.71 -10.88 14.10
C ALA A 64 11.80 -11.08 12.87
N HIS A 65 11.07 -10.04 12.46
CA HIS A 65 10.13 -10.04 11.34
C HIS A 65 10.60 -9.14 10.19
N ALA A 66 11.89 -8.75 10.19
CA ALA A 66 12.51 -7.85 9.24
C ALA A 66 11.97 -6.41 9.26
N ILE A 67 11.21 -5.98 10.26
CA ILE A 67 10.82 -4.59 10.42
C ILE A 67 12.04 -3.79 10.90
N VAL A 68 12.45 -2.79 10.11
CA VAL A 68 13.57 -1.91 10.45
C VAL A 68 13.03 -0.65 11.11
N THR A 69 13.59 -0.26 12.26
CA THR A 69 13.19 0.98 12.96
C THR A 69 14.40 1.76 13.44
N ALA A 70 14.28 3.10 13.45
CA ALA A 70 15.29 3.99 14.03
C ALA A 70 14.65 5.30 14.50
N THR A 71 15.41 6.07 15.32
CA THR A 71 15.04 7.42 15.76
C THR A 71 16.11 8.42 15.39
N LEU A 72 15.73 9.47 14.65
CA LEU A 72 16.48 10.71 14.57
C LEU A 72 16.07 11.57 15.79
N PRO A 73 16.97 11.86 16.74
CA PRO A 73 16.67 12.71 17.89
C PRO A 73 16.27 14.13 17.46
N GLY A 74 15.22 14.67 18.04
CA GLY A 74 14.77 16.05 17.74
C GLY A 74 15.74 17.10 18.25
N ASN A 75 15.71 18.27 17.62
CA ASN A 75 16.44 19.47 18.03
C ASN A 75 15.52 20.59 18.60
N VAL A 76 14.21 20.29 18.72
CA VAL A 76 13.22 21.15 19.38
C VAL A 76 12.71 20.44 20.62
N PRO A 77 12.88 21.01 21.83
CA PRO A 77 12.39 20.41 23.08
C PRO A 77 10.86 20.28 23.07
N ASP A 78 10.36 19.20 23.65
CA ASP A 78 8.93 18.91 23.85
C ASP A 78 8.09 18.85 22.56
N ALA A 79 8.75 18.81 21.40
CA ALA A 79 8.05 18.61 20.13
C ALA A 79 7.51 17.17 20.01
N PRO A 80 6.35 16.98 19.39
CA PRO A 80 5.80 15.66 19.15
C PRO A 80 6.74 14.76 18.32
N THR A 81 6.76 13.46 18.64
CA THR A 81 7.43 12.45 17.82
C THR A 81 6.53 12.09 16.64
N VAL A 82 7.05 12.12 15.42
CA VAL A 82 6.34 11.79 14.19
C VAL A 82 7.00 10.61 13.49
N GLY A 83 6.20 9.73 12.89
CA GLY A 83 6.67 8.58 12.12
C GLY A 83 6.73 8.87 10.62
N LEU A 84 7.75 8.33 9.94
CA LEU A 84 7.83 8.21 8.48
C LEU A 84 8.01 6.74 8.15
N LEU A 85 7.19 6.19 7.27
CA LEU A 85 7.18 4.77 6.93
C LEU A 85 7.20 4.56 5.42
N ALA A 86 7.79 3.45 5.01
CA ALA A 86 7.75 2.92 3.64
C ALA A 86 7.91 1.41 3.67
N HIS A 87 7.42 0.70 2.67
CA HIS A 87 7.71 -0.73 2.56
C HIS A 87 8.85 -1.00 1.57
N PHE A 88 9.51 -2.13 1.73
CA PHE A 88 10.63 -2.48 0.87
C PHE A 88 10.42 -3.77 0.07
N ASP A 89 9.33 -4.49 0.32
CA ASP A 89 8.97 -5.62 -0.53
C ASP A 89 8.42 -5.15 -1.87
N THR A 90 8.36 -6.05 -2.83
CA THR A 90 7.82 -5.78 -4.16
C THR A 90 6.71 -6.76 -4.50
N PHE A 91 5.75 -6.29 -5.30
CA PHE A 91 4.58 -7.03 -5.72
C PHE A 91 4.93 -8.41 -6.34
N PRO A 92 4.35 -9.52 -5.84
CA PRO A 92 4.71 -10.86 -6.31
C PRO A 92 4.10 -11.22 -7.67
N GLY A 93 3.06 -10.53 -8.12
CA GLY A 93 2.34 -10.83 -9.37
C GLY A 93 3.07 -10.40 -10.64
N THR A 94 4.12 -9.57 -10.53
CA THR A 94 4.94 -9.13 -11.65
C THR A 94 6.40 -9.48 -11.39
N PRO A 95 7.19 -9.97 -12.38
CA PRO A 95 8.61 -10.23 -12.17
C PRO A 95 9.34 -9.02 -11.60
N GLY A 96 10.00 -9.18 -10.44
CA GLY A 96 10.69 -8.11 -9.71
C GLY A 96 12.15 -8.44 -9.39
N ARG A 97 12.71 -9.54 -9.94
CA ARG A 97 14.09 -9.96 -9.68
C ARG A 97 15.06 -9.48 -10.74
N GLY A 98 16.21 -8.98 -10.31
CA GLY A 98 17.28 -8.53 -11.21
C GLY A 98 16.92 -7.26 -11.95
N VAL A 99 16.29 -6.30 -11.29
CA VAL A 99 15.87 -4.99 -11.84
C VAL A 99 17.08 -4.26 -12.43
N LYS A 100 16.93 -3.77 -13.66
CA LYS A 100 17.94 -2.97 -14.38
C LYS A 100 17.36 -1.57 -14.62
N PRO A 101 17.60 -0.63 -13.71
CA PRO A 101 17.06 0.72 -13.83
C PRO A 101 17.72 1.48 -14.99
N LEU A 102 16.90 2.25 -15.71
CA LEU A 102 17.29 3.12 -16.82
C LEU A 102 16.83 4.54 -16.53
N ILE A 103 17.69 5.53 -16.80
CA ILE A 103 17.37 6.95 -16.66
C ILE A 103 17.20 7.57 -18.02
N HIS A 104 16.01 8.12 -18.29
CA HIS A 104 15.68 8.87 -19.51
C HIS A 104 15.71 10.36 -19.18
N GLN A 105 16.85 11.01 -19.48
CA GLN A 105 17.08 12.41 -19.12
C GLN A 105 16.25 13.38 -19.94
N GLY A 106 15.70 14.39 -19.28
CA GLY A 106 15.02 15.52 -19.92
C GLY A 106 13.86 15.09 -20.81
N TYR A 107 12.95 14.26 -20.33
CA TYR A 107 11.84 13.68 -21.10
C TYR A 107 11.15 14.70 -22.00
N PRO A 108 11.20 14.53 -23.34
CA PRO A 108 10.69 15.54 -24.27
C PRO A 108 9.18 15.42 -24.60
N GLY A 109 8.51 14.37 -24.08
CA GLY A 109 7.10 14.07 -24.38
C GLY A 109 6.90 12.95 -25.42
N ASP A 110 7.98 12.41 -25.97
CA ASP A 110 7.96 11.31 -26.93
C ASP A 110 7.71 9.96 -26.24
N THR A 111 7.41 8.92 -27.02
CA THR A 111 7.30 7.56 -26.51
C THR A 111 8.66 7.04 -26.06
N ILE A 112 8.76 6.59 -24.80
CA ILE A 112 9.92 5.88 -24.27
C ILE A 112 9.81 4.42 -24.67
N ALA A 113 10.76 3.92 -25.44
CA ALA A 113 10.86 2.51 -25.81
C ALA A 113 11.83 1.78 -24.87
N LEU A 114 11.34 0.72 -24.22
CA LEU A 114 12.15 -0.10 -23.31
C LEU A 114 12.84 -1.25 -24.07
N PRO A 115 13.98 -1.75 -23.59
CA PRO A 115 14.69 -2.88 -24.21
C PRO A 115 13.85 -4.13 -24.41
N SER A 116 12.85 -4.38 -23.55
CA SER A 116 11.89 -5.49 -23.70
C SER A 116 10.95 -5.36 -24.90
N GLY A 117 10.87 -4.17 -25.53
CA GLY A 117 9.88 -3.82 -26.54
C GLY A 117 8.61 -3.18 -25.99
N ALA A 118 8.43 -3.11 -24.66
CA ALA A 118 7.35 -2.33 -24.04
C ALA A 118 7.58 -0.83 -24.25
N THR A 119 6.52 -0.04 -24.18
CA THR A 119 6.58 1.41 -24.43
C THR A 119 5.76 2.18 -23.39
N LEU A 120 6.27 3.36 -23.02
CA LEU A 120 5.53 4.35 -22.22
C LEU A 120 5.26 5.57 -23.13
N SER A 121 4.03 6.06 -23.09
CA SER A 121 3.62 7.26 -23.81
C SER A 121 2.56 8.01 -23.02
N THR A 122 2.32 9.27 -23.32
CA THR A 122 1.25 10.06 -22.69
C THR A 122 -0.15 9.52 -22.96
N VAL A 123 -0.31 8.62 -23.94
CA VAL A 123 -1.58 7.93 -24.22
C VAL A 123 -1.80 6.77 -23.27
N SER A 124 -0.76 5.95 -23.03
CA SER A 124 -0.82 4.79 -22.14
C SER A 124 -0.55 5.14 -20.66
N HIS A 125 0.15 6.25 -20.42
CA HIS A 125 0.55 6.77 -19.10
C HIS A 125 0.31 8.28 -19.10
N PRO A 126 -0.93 8.71 -18.83
CA PRO A 126 -1.33 10.13 -18.94
C PRO A 126 -0.54 11.07 -18.03
N GLU A 127 -0.05 10.59 -16.90
CA GLU A 127 0.73 11.32 -15.90
C GLU A 127 2.04 11.87 -16.50
N LEU A 128 2.60 11.21 -17.51
CA LEU A 128 3.82 11.66 -18.21
C LEU A 128 3.68 13.05 -18.83
N VAL A 129 2.46 13.52 -19.12
CA VAL A 129 2.23 14.87 -19.62
C VAL A 129 2.71 15.95 -18.65
N HIS A 130 2.74 15.65 -17.35
CA HIS A 130 3.20 16.53 -16.29
C HIS A 130 4.71 16.45 -16.04
N CYS A 131 5.40 15.56 -16.75
CA CYS A 131 6.82 15.26 -16.55
C CYS A 131 7.70 15.75 -17.71
N LEU A 132 7.22 16.69 -18.54
CA LEU A 132 8.04 17.28 -19.61
C LEU A 132 9.30 17.94 -19.03
N GLY A 133 10.47 17.56 -19.55
CA GLY A 133 11.77 18.03 -19.06
C GLY A 133 12.27 17.32 -17.80
N HIS A 134 11.52 16.39 -17.22
CA HIS A 134 11.95 15.58 -16.08
C HIS A 134 12.87 14.44 -16.54
N ASP A 135 13.66 13.96 -15.61
CA ASP A 135 14.35 12.68 -15.74
C ASP A 135 13.41 11.57 -15.28
N ILE A 136 13.17 10.58 -16.15
CA ILE A 136 12.27 9.46 -15.87
C ILE A 136 13.09 8.20 -15.64
N ILE A 137 12.81 7.47 -14.58
CA ILE A 137 13.44 6.19 -14.26
C ILE A 137 12.46 5.07 -14.61
N THR A 138 12.93 4.05 -15.32
CA THR A 138 12.18 2.83 -15.66
C THR A 138 13.05 1.60 -15.39
N SER A 139 12.46 0.40 -15.40
CA SER A 139 13.23 -0.82 -15.62
C SER A 139 13.54 -1.01 -17.11
N ASP A 140 14.24 -2.10 -17.48
CA ASP A 140 14.41 -2.49 -18.89
C ASP A 140 13.10 -3.06 -19.51
N GLY A 141 12.01 -3.12 -18.74
CA GLY A 141 10.70 -3.64 -19.13
C GLY A 141 10.57 -5.17 -19.03
N THR A 142 11.61 -5.88 -18.55
CA THR A 142 11.50 -7.32 -18.25
C THR A 142 10.95 -7.56 -16.84
N THR A 143 11.10 -6.58 -15.95
CA THR A 143 10.64 -6.58 -14.57
C THR A 143 9.82 -5.31 -14.27
N LEU A 144 9.12 -5.27 -13.13
CA LEU A 144 8.73 -4.00 -12.52
C LEU A 144 10.00 -3.17 -12.19
N LEU A 145 9.82 -1.89 -11.82
CA LEU A 145 10.93 -1.05 -11.34
C LEU A 145 11.16 -1.21 -9.83
N GLY A 146 10.10 -1.37 -9.06
CA GLY A 146 10.09 -1.37 -7.59
C GLY A 146 10.10 0.05 -7.02
N ALA A 147 9.54 1.03 -7.74
CA ALA A 147 9.28 2.36 -7.21
C ALA A 147 8.27 2.28 -6.06
N ASP A 148 7.33 1.38 -6.16
CA ASP A 148 6.46 0.91 -5.11
C ASP A 148 7.17 -0.20 -4.31
N ASP A 149 7.67 0.06 -3.02
CA ASP A 149 7.75 1.41 -2.45
C ASP A 149 9.20 1.77 -2.06
N LYS A 150 10.18 1.29 -2.85
CA LYS A 150 11.58 1.67 -2.63
C LYS A 150 11.88 3.14 -2.94
N ALA A 151 10.94 3.84 -3.63
CA ALA A 151 11.01 5.28 -3.77
C ALA A 151 10.80 5.95 -2.41
N GLY A 152 9.74 5.58 -1.68
CA GLY A 152 9.48 6.08 -0.33
C GLY A 152 10.61 5.74 0.65
N VAL A 153 11.18 4.54 0.57
CA VAL A 153 12.37 4.19 1.35
C VAL A 153 13.52 5.18 1.08
N ALA A 154 13.84 5.46 -0.18
CA ALA A 154 14.91 6.37 -0.55
C ALA A 154 14.61 7.82 -0.12
N GLU A 155 13.37 8.24 -0.21
CA GLU A 155 12.90 9.59 0.16
C GLU A 155 12.96 9.82 1.67
N ILE A 156 12.59 8.84 2.47
CA ILE A 156 12.72 8.90 3.93
C ILE A 156 14.20 8.95 4.31
N MET A 157 15.04 8.10 3.73
CA MET A 157 16.47 8.11 3.99
C MET A 157 17.13 9.45 3.60
N GLU A 158 16.74 10.05 2.46
CA GLU A 158 17.23 11.37 2.06
C GLU A 158 16.67 12.49 2.95
N THR A 159 15.42 12.37 3.43
CA THR A 159 14.84 13.30 4.40
C THR A 159 15.68 13.34 5.68
N LEU A 160 16.06 12.18 6.21
CA LEU A 160 16.97 12.09 7.37
C LEU A 160 18.32 12.73 7.08
N CYS A 161 18.89 12.44 5.91
CA CYS A 161 20.17 13.04 5.49
C CYS A 161 20.11 14.57 5.43
N ARG A 162 19.02 15.14 4.90
CA ARG A 162 18.84 16.61 4.85
C ARG A 162 18.74 17.22 6.25
N LEU A 163 18.01 16.58 7.17
CA LEU A 163 17.91 17.04 8.55
C LEU A 163 19.26 16.95 9.30
N LEU A 164 20.04 15.91 9.04
CA LEU A 164 21.38 15.74 9.63
C LEU A 164 22.39 16.74 9.08
N ARG A 165 22.33 17.06 7.77
CA ARG A 165 23.24 18.02 7.12
C ARG A 165 23.03 19.46 7.58
N ASP A 166 21.78 19.82 7.90
CA ASP A 166 21.44 21.18 8.32
C ASP A 166 20.79 21.21 9.71
N PRO A 167 21.55 21.38 10.79
CA PRO A 167 21.03 21.53 12.15
C PRO A 167 20.11 22.74 12.34
N GLY A 168 20.08 23.67 11.38
CA GLY A 168 19.15 24.80 11.33
C GLY A 168 17.68 24.38 11.08
N LEU A 169 17.47 23.24 10.43
CA LEU A 169 16.16 22.67 10.20
C LEU A 169 15.58 22.17 11.54
N LYS A 170 14.55 22.83 12.02
CA LYS A 170 13.92 22.53 13.32
C LYS A 170 12.95 21.37 13.20
N HIS A 171 13.14 20.32 14.02
CA HIS A 171 12.27 19.15 14.03
C HIS A 171 12.18 18.54 15.44
N GLY A 172 11.05 17.88 15.71
CA GLY A 172 10.90 16.95 16.83
C GLY A 172 11.65 15.63 16.60
N PRO A 173 11.55 14.67 17.50
CA PRO A 173 12.03 13.32 17.22
C PRO A 173 11.31 12.74 16.00
N VAL A 174 12.06 12.17 15.06
CA VAL A 174 11.51 11.50 13.87
C VAL A 174 11.75 10.01 14.03
N ARG A 175 10.69 9.23 14.08
CA ARG A 175 10.74 7.77 14.01
C ARG A 175 10.67 7.35 12.57
N VAL A 176 11.50 6.42 12.16
CA VAL A 176 11.37 5.79 10.84
C VAL A 176 11.08 4.31 11.00
N ALA A 177 10.30 3.76 10.08
CA ALA A 177 10.11 2.34 9.96
C ALA A 177 10.06 1.93 8.49
N PHE A 178 10.71 0.80 8.19
CA PHE A 178 10.62 0.15 6.88
C PHE A 178 10.07 -1.26 7.08
N THR A 179 8.99 -1.58 6.37
CA THR A 179 8.21 -2.80 6.57
C THR A 179 8.42 -3.81 5.42
N PRO A 180 8.42 -5.11 5.72
CA PRO A 180 8.28 -6.17 4.73
C PRO A 180 6.80 -6.40 4.40
N ASP A 181 6.48 -7.21 3.39
CA ASP A 181 5.18 -7.88 3.18
C ASP A 181 3.93 -6.97 3.11
N GLU A 182 4.10 -5.68 2.78
CA GLU A 182 2.97 -4.76 2.57
C GLU A 182 2.10 -5.24 1.42
N GLU A 183 2.70 -5.63 0.31
CA GLU A 183 2.09 -6.03 -0.95
C GLU A 183 1.16 -7.26 -0.84
N ILE A 184 1.29 -7.99 0.27
CA ILE A 184 0.40 -9.10 0.63
C ILE A 184 -0.47 -8.79 1.86
N GLY A 185 -0.49 -7.50 2.29
CA GLY A 185 -1.29 -7.00 3.40
C GLY A 185 -0.85 -7.50 4.77
N LYS A 186 0.42 -7.89 4.95
CA LYS A 186 0.97 -8.40 6.21
C LYS A 186 2.05 -7.49 6.83
N GLY A 187 2.39 -6.37 6.20
CA GLY A 187 3.53 -5.50 6.56
C GLY A 187 3.57 -5.08 8.02
N VAL A 188 2.44 -4.82 8.61
CA VAL A 188 2.34 -4.36 10.00
C VAL A 188 1.75 -5.38 10.99
N ASP A 189 1.68 -6.66 10.62
CA ASP A 189 1.17 -7.73 11.51
C ASP A 189 1.95 -7.81 12.83
N HIS A 190 3.23 -7.53 12.80
CA HIS A 190 4.15 -7.56 13.94
C HIS A 190 4.61 -6.18 14.39
N PHE A 191 3.98 -5.10 13.90
CA PHE A 191 4.40 -3.74 14.21
C PHE A 191 3.99 -3.33 15.63
N ASP A 192 4.96 -2.95 16.45
CA ASP A 192 4.75 -2.51 17.83
C ASP A 192 4.52 -0.99 17.89
N VAL A 193 3.28 -0.56 17.68
CA VAL A 193 2.86 0.86 17.72
C VAL A 193 3.21 1.52 19.08
N PRO A 194 2.95 0.91 20.25
CA PRO A 194 3.37 1.49 21.51
C PRO A 194 4.87 1.76 21.63
N THR A 195 5.72 0.83 21.21
CA THR A 195 7.18 1.01 21.22
C THR A 195 7.64 2.00 20.14
N PHE A 196 6.96 2.05 19.01
CA PHE A 196 7.23 3.04 17.97
C PHE A 196 7.03 4.46 18.51
N GLY A 197 5.99 4.73 19.28
CA GLY A 197 5.87 5.91 20.14
C GLY A 197 5.65 7.24 19.42
N ALA A 198 5.24 7.23 18.15
CA ALA A 198 4.87 8.42 17.41
C ALA A 198 3.39 8.78 17.66
N VAL A 199 3.06 10.08 17.61
CA VAL A 199 1.66 10.58 17.76
C VAL A 199 0.87 10.46 16.46
N ALA A 200 1.56 10.51 15.33
CA ALA A 200 1.07 10.29 13.99
C ALA A 200 2.22 9.79 13.12
N ALA A 201 1.91 9.16 12.02
CA ALA A 201 2.90 8.75 11.03
C ALA A 201 2.42 9.05 9.61
N TYR A 202 3.30 8.89 8.63
CA TYR A 202 3.01 9.05 7.22
C TYR A 202 3.75 7.99 6.44
N THR A 203 3.02 7.23 5.62
CA THR A 203 3.64 6.37 4.63
C THR A 203 4.01 7.20 3.40
N PHE A 204 5.20 6.98 2.87
CA PHE A 204 5.62 7.49 1.57
C PHE A 204 5.37 6.37 0.57
N ASP A 205 4.12 6.19 0.19
CA ASP A 205 3.61 5.03 -0.56
C ASP A 205 2.47 5.45 -1.52
N GLY A 206 2.41 6.74 -1.84
CA GLY A 206 1.47 7.29 -2.81
C GLY A 206 2.09 7.40 -4.21
N GLY A 207 1.27 7.80 -5.18
CA GLY A 207 1.64 7.85 -6.59
C GLY A 207 2.22 9.18 -7.05
N ALA A 208 1.48 9.87 -7.92
CA ALA A 208 1.90 11.09 -8.60
C ALA A 208 2.07 12.29 -7.65
N GLN A 209 2.90 13.23 -8.06
CA GLN A 209 3.22 14.44 -7.29
C GLN A 209 1.97 15.16 -6.77
N GLY A 210 1.96 15.41 -5.47
CA GLY A 210 0.92 16.15 -4.76
C GLY A 210 -0.17 15.28 -4.17
N GLU A 211 -0.21 14.00 -4.44
CA GLU A 211 -1.19 13.09 -3.86
C GLU A 211 -0.99 12.95 -2.36
N VAL A 212 -2.09 13.12 -1.62
CA VAL A 212 -2.18 12.91 -0.17
C VAL A 212 -3.44 12.09 0.08
N GLU A 213 -3.28 10.91 0.62
CA GLU A 213 -4.34 9.93 0.70
C GLU A 213 -4.61 9.57 2.17
N ALA A 214 -5.81 9.83 2.62
CA ALA A 214 -6.27 9.56 3.99
C ALA A 214 -7.56 8.74 4.02
N GLU A 215 -7.94 8.20 2.88
CA GLU A 215 -9.18 7.46 2.71
C GLU A 215 -8.93 6.26 1.79
N ASN A 216 -9.31 5.09 2.26
CA ASN A 216 -9.21 3.84 1.54
C ASN A 216 -10.54 3.08 1.59
N PHE A 217 -10.69 2.02 0.79
CA PHE A 217 -11.87 1.17 0.90
C PHE A 217 -12.03 0.57 2.30
N ASN A 218 -13.30 0.41 2.73
CA ASN A 218 -13.64 -0.72 3.59
C ASN A 218 -13.70 -1.97 2.71
N ALA A 219 -13.15 -3.06 3.19
CA ALA A 219 -13.06 -4.32 2.48
C ALA A 219 -13.70 -5.45 3.27
N THR A 220 -14.40 -6.32 2.58
CA THR A 220 -14.80 -7.64 3.10
C THR A 220 -14.45 -8.69 2.06
N ASN A 221 -13.63 -9.64 2.45
CA ASN A 221 -13.31 -10.82 1.64
C ASN A 221 -14.28 -11.92 2.04
N LEU A 222 -14.85 -12.59 1.05
CA LEU A 222 -15.89 -13.59 1.25
C LEU A 222 -15.53 -14.89 0.52
N ARG A 223 -15.97 -15.98 1.12
CA ARG A 223 -16.06 -17.29 0.46
C ARG A 223 -17.51 -17.67 0.34
N VAL A 224 -17.99 -17.91 -0.89
CA VAL A 224 -19.31 -18.43 -1.17
C VAL A 224 -19.16 -19.89 -1.60
N THR A 225 -19.78 -20.82 -0.90
CA THR A 225 -19.84 -22.22 -1.29
C THR A 225 -21.26 -22.57 -1.73
N LEU A 226 -21.40 -23.00 -2.97
CA LEU A 226 -22.66 -23.50 -3.53
C LEU A 226 -22.62 -25.02 -3.60
N THR A 227 -23.53 -25.70 -2.90
CA THR A 227 -23.64 -27.14 -2.95
C THR A 227 -24.85 -27.53 -3.75
N GLY A 228 -24.64 -28.38 -4.75
CA GLY A 228 -25.66 -28.94 -5.59
C GLY A 228 -25.93 -30.41 -5.25
N ARG A 229 -26.44 -31.13 -6.24
CA ARG A 229 -26.69 -32.58 -6.15
C ARG A 229 -26.33 -33.24 -7.47
N SER A 230 -25.39 -34.15 -7.45
CA SER A 230 -24.98 -34.92 -8.63
C SER A 230 -26.02 -35.98 -8.98
N ALA A 231 -26.11 -36.30 -10.26
CA ALA A 231 -26.88 -37.42 -10.79
C ALA A 231 -26.27 -37.88 -12.13
N HIS A 232 -26.60 -39.08 -12.59
CA HIS A 232 -26.17 -39.53 -13.91
C HIS A 232 -26.73 -38.61 -15.01
N THR A 233 -25.88 -38.10 -15.89
CA THR A 233 -26.22 -37.03 -16.87
C THR A 233 -27.40 -37.42 -17.77
N GLY A 234 -27.49 -38.67 -18.17
CA GLY A 234 -28.61 -39.18 -18.99
C GLY A 234 -29.96 -39.24 -18.26
N TYR A 235 -29.96 -39.19 -16.93
CA TYR A 235 -31.15 -39.26 -16.07
C TYR A 235 -31.31 -38.06 -15.11
N ALA A 236 -30.67 -36.95 -15.45
CA ALA A 236 -30.50 -35.79 -14.58
C ALA A 236 -31.78 -34.95 -14.40
N LYS A 237 -32.81 -35.14 -15.25
CA LYS A 237 -34.03 -34.33 -15.20
C LYS A 237 -34.74 -34.53 -13.85
N GLY A 238 -34.89 -33.41 -13.09
CA GLY A 238 -35.50 -33.41 -11.75
C GLY A 238 -34.66 -34.05 -10.64
N ALA A 239 -33.50 -34.61 -10.96
CA ALA A 239 -32.60 -35.27 -10.01
C ALA A 239 -31.31 -34.44 -9.75
N MET A 240 -30.74 -33.82 -10.77
CA MET A 240 -29.48 -33.04 -10.65
C MET A 240 -29.77 -31.58 -10.29
N VAL A 241 -28.95 -31.05 -9.40
CA VAL A 241 -28.77 -29.62 -9.18
C VAL A 241 -27.28 -29.32 -9.40
N ASN A 242 -26.93 -28.70 -10.51
CA ASN A 242 -25.55 -28.50 -10.90
C ASN A 242 -24.99 -27.20 -10.27
N ALA A 243 -24.04 -27.35 -9.35
CA ALA A 243 -23.42 -26.21 -8.65
C ALA A 243 -22.70 -25.24 -9.61
N LEU A 244 -22.15 -25.72 -10.75
CA LEU A 244 -21.55 -24.84 -11.76
C LEU A 244 -22.60 -23.92 -12.42
N HIS A 245 -23.83 -24.42 -12.69
CA HIS A 245 -24.90 -23.58 -13.21
C HIS A 245 -25.37 -22.57 -12.18
N LEU A 246 -25.45 -22.95 -10.89
CA LEU A 246 -25.77 -22.04 -9.80
C LEU A 246 -24.75 -20.89 -9.69
N ALA A 247 -23.46 -21.21 -9.84
CA ALA A 247 -22.39 -20.21 -9.85
C ALA A 247 -22.51 -19.26 -11.05
N GLY A 248 -22.85 -19.77 -12.23
CA GLY A 248 -23.16 -18.96 -13.41
C GLY A 248 -24.34 -17.99 -13.19
N GLU A 249 -25.42 -18.47 -12.57
CA GLU A 249 -26.57 -17.63 -12.21
C GLU A 249 -26.19 -16.56 -11.17
N LEU A 250 -25.41 -16.91 -10.15
CA LEU A 250 -24.89 -15.97 -9.15
C LEU A 250 -24.11 -14.84 -9.82
N MET A 251 -23.10 -15.19 -10.64
CA MET A 251 -22.26 -14.21 -11.33
C MET A 251 -23.08 -13.31 -12.28
N SER A 252 -24.07 -13.88 -12.96
CA SER A 252 -24.96 -13.13 -13.86
C SER A 252 -25.91 -12.19 -13.12
N ALA A 253 -26.25 -12.50 -11.87
CA ALA A 253 -27.12 -11.68 -11.04
C ALA A 253 -26.39 -10.47 -10.42
N ILE A 254 -25.05 -10.45 -10.42
CA ILE A 254 -24.27 -9.28 -9.98
C ILE A 254 -24.40 -8.18 -11.04
N PRO A 255 -24.89 -6.98 -10.67
CA PRO A 255 -25.00 -5.88 -11.63
C PRO A 255 -23.66 -5.56 -12.30
N SER A 256 -23.67 -5.43 -13.61
CA SER A 256 -22.45 -5.08 -14.37
C SER A 256 -21.85 -3.73 -13.96
N THR A 257 -22.67 -2.82 -13.44
CA THR A 257 -22.24 -1.51 -12.91
C THR A 257 -21.56 -1.56 -11.54
N MET A 258 -21.49 -2.74 -10.93
CA MET A 258 -20.84 -2.95 -9.62
C MET A 258 -19.60 -3.84 -9.73
N ARG A 259 -18.95 -3.88 -10.87
CA ARG A 259 -17.72 -4.65 -11.09
C ARG A 259 -16.50 -3.74 -11.10
N PRO A 260 -15.31 -4.21 -10.75
CA PRO A 260 -14.09 -3.40 -10.83
C PRO A 260 -13.90 -2.74 -12.19
N GLU A 261 -14.22 -3.46 -13.28
CA GLU A 261 -14.04 -3.02 -14.67
C GLU A 261 -14.96 -1.85 -15.07
N THR A 262 -15.96 -1.53 -14.24
CA THR A 262 -16.99 -0.51 -14.55
C THR A 262 -17.12 0.53 -13.44
N THR A 263 -16.25 0.51 -12.44
CA THR A 263 -16.27 1.43 -11.29
C THR A 263 -14.98 2.22 -11.20
N GLN A 264 -15.09 3.48 -10.77
CA GLN A 264 -13.96 4.40 -10.59
C GLN A 264 -14.14 5.26 -9.33
N ASP A 265 -13.13 6.04 -8.99
CA ASP A 265 -13.12 7.01 -7.90
C ASP A 265 -13.69 6.42 -6.59
N PHE A 266 -14.79 6.99 -6.08
CA PHE A 266 -15.47 6.55 -4.85
C PHE A 266 -16.51 5.43 -5.05
N GLU A 267 -16.63 4.89 -6.25
CA GLU A 267 -17.58 3.81 -6.51
C GLU A 267 -17.04 2.48 -5.98
N GLY A 268 -17.80 1.85 -5.11
CA GLY A 268 -17.48 0.52 -4.58
C GLY A 268 -17.91 -0.59 -5.53
N PHE A 269 -17.34 -1.79 -5.34
CA PHE A 269 -17.60 -2.94 -6.21
C PHE A 269 -17.85 -4.25 -5.44
N LEU A 270 -18.36 -5.24 -6.18
CA LEU A 270 -18.45 -6.64 -5.81
C LEU A 270 -17.78 -7.45 -6.93
N HIS A 271 -16.72 -8.14 -6.57
CA HIS A 271 -15.87 -8.87 -7.51
C HIS A 271 -15.85 -10.36 -7.20
N VAL A 272 -15.89 -11.18 -8.23
CA VAL A 272 -15.59 -12.62 -8.14
C VAL A 272 -14.15 -12.80 -8.60
N ASP A 273 -13.27 -13.11 -7.65
CA ASP A 273 -11.83 -13.19 -7.85
C ASP A 273 -11.41 -14.57 -8.35
N GLU A 274 -11.99 -15.63 -7.75
CA GLU A 274 -11.67 -17.01 -8.08
C GLU A 274 -12.93 -17.87 -8.06
N ILE A 275 -13.00 -18.87 -8.92
CA ILE A 275 -14.03 -19.89 -8.92
C ILE A 275 -13.38 -21.28 -9.13
N ALA A 276 -13.72 -22.22 -8.25
CA ALA A 276 -13.27 -23.61 -8.34
C ALA A 276 -14.39 -24.58 -7.95
N GLY A 277 -14.44 -25.72 -8.62
CA GLY A 277 -15.40 -26.76 -8.24
C GLY A 277 -15.91 -27.62 -9.38
N ASN A 278 -17.03 -28.32 -9.11
CA ASN A 278 -17.67 -29.29 -10.00
C ASN A 278 -19.21 -29.30 -9.83
N VAL A 279 -19.88 -30.31 -10.35
CA VAL A 279 -21.34 -30.45 -10.29
C VAL A 279 -21.89 -30.48 -8.86
N GLU A 280 -21.14 -31.05 -7.91
CA GLU A 280 -21.59 -31.19 -6.52
C GLU A 280 -21.32 -29.95 -5.67
N SER A 281 -20.19 -29.28 -5.89
CA SER A 281 -19.80 -28.11 -5.10
C SER A 281 -18.97 -27.15 -5.92
N VAL A 282 -19.26 -25.85 -5.76
CA VAL A 282 -18.46 -24.74 -6.30
C VAL A 282 -18.15 -23.76 -5.19
N THR A 283 -16.90 -23.35 -5.09
CA THR A 283 -16.46 -22.29 -4.20
C THR A 283 -16.07 -21.07 -5.03
N LEU A 284 -16.53 -19.89 -4.61
CA LEU A 284 -16.12 -18.60 -5.17
C LEU A 284 -15.44 -17.79 -4.07
N LYS A 285 -14.26 -17.24 -4.37
CA LYS A 285 -13.67 -16.16 -3.58
C LYS A 285 -14.19 -14.84 -4.12
N MET A 286 -14.62 -13.96 -3.23
CA MET A 286 -15.26 -12.71 -3.61
C MET A 286 -14.72 -11.56 -2.78
N LEU A 287 -14.63 -10.37 -3.39
CA LEU A 287 -14.17 -9.15 -2.76
C LEU A 287 -15.29 -8.12 -2.80
N LEU A 288 -15.69 -7.60 -1.63
CA LEU A 288 -16.57 -6.44 -1.50
C LEU A 288 -15.74 -5.24 -1.09
N ARG A 289 -15.90 -4.13 -1.79
CA ARG A 289 -15.21 -2.88 -1.53
C ARG A 289 -16.20 -1.73 -1.58
N ASP A 290 -16.11 -0.83 -0.60
CA ASP A 290 -16.86 0.44 -0.56
C ASP A 290 -16.18 1.41 0.39
N PHE A 291 -16.25 2.72 0.11
CA PHE A 291 -15.69 3.73 1.01
C PHE A 291 -16.51 3.94 2.27
N THR A 292 -17.79 3.51 2.27
CA THR A 292 -18.68 3.62 3.40
C THR A 292 -19.08 2.24 3.96
N GLU A 293 -19.22 2.15 5.28
CA GLU A 293 -19.74 0.93 5.91
C GLU A 293 -21.16 0.62 5.43
N ALA A 294 -21.98 1.64 5.19
CA ALA A 294 -23.34 1.47 4.67
C ALA A 294 -23.35 0.88 3.26
N GLY A 295 -22.45 1.34 2.37
CA GLY A 295 -22.31 0.79 1.02
C GLY A 295 -21.82 -0.65 1.03
N LEU A 296 -20.87 -0.97 1.92
CA LEU A 296 -20.41 -2.35 2.11
C LEU A 296 -21.51 -3.27 2.60
N ALA A 297 -22.30 -2.82 3.60
CA ALA A 297 -23.45 -3.56 4.11
C ALA A 297 -24.53 -3.75 3.04
N HIS A 298 -24.79 -2.74 2.20
CA HIS A 298 -25.74 -2.85 1.08
C HIS A 298 -25.31 -3.92 0.07
N LYS A 299 -24.04 -3.92 -0.34
CA LYS A 299 -23.49 -4.93 -1.27
C LYS A 299 -23.58 -6.35 -0.68
N ARG A 300 -23.28 -6.48 0.60
CA ARG A 300 -23.42 -7.76 1.31
C ARG A 300 -24.87 -8.23 1.33
N ALA A 301 -25.80 -7.37 1.71
CA ALA A 301 -27.24 -7.71 1.73
C ALA A 301 -27.77 -8.10 0.34
N MET A 302 -27.30 -7.42 -0.72
CA MET A 302 -27.62 -7.77 -2.10
C MET A 302 -27.12 -9.19 -2.44
N LEU A 303 -25.87 -9.53 -2.11
CA LEU A 303 -25.32 -10.87 -2.32
C LEU A 303 -26.12 -11.94 -1.55
N GLU A 304 -26.43 -11.69 -0.29
CA GLU A 304 -27.26 -12.57 0.54
C GLU A 304 -28.66 -12.77 -0.07
N GLY A 305 -29.25 -11.71 -0.64
CA GLY A 305 -30.52 -11.77 -1.38
C GLY A 305 -30.43 -12.63 -2.64
N ILE A 306 -29.36 -12.51 -3.42
CA ILE A 306 -29.10 -13.34 -4.60
C ILE A 306 -29.00 -14.81 -4.21
N LEU A 307 -28.20 -15.13 -3.17
CA LEU A 307 -28.05 -16.50 -2.67
C LEU A 307 -29.37 -17.10 -2.18
N THR A 308 -30.15 -16.33 -1.45
CA THR A 308 -31.48 -16.73 -1.01
C THR A 308 -32.42 -17.02 -2.21
N GLY A 309 -32.39 -16.16 -3.23
CA GLY A 309 -33.15 -16.37 -4.46
C GLY A 309 -32.76 -17.62 -5.22
N LEU A 310 -31.47 -17.95 -5.25
CA LEU A 310 -30.94 -19.20 -5.86
C LEU A 310 -31.52 -20.42 -5.14
N GLN A 311 -31.44 -20.45 -3.80
CA GLN A 311 -31.95 -21.56 -3.01
C GLN A 311 -33.48 -21.76 -3.18
N GLN A 312 -34.22 -20.68 -3.35
CA GLN A 312 -35.66 -20.72 -3.61
C GLN A 312 -36.01 -21.29 -4.99
N ARG A 313 -35.27 -20.90 -6.03
CA ARG A 313 -35.47 -21.37 -7.41
C ARG A 313 -34.98 -22.80 -7.63
N HIS A 314 -33.99 -23.25 -6.89
CA HIS A 314 -33.35 -24.54 -7.04
C HIS A 314 -33.47 -25.38 -5.75
N PRO A 315 -34.60 -26.07 -5.49
CA PRO A 315 -34.74 -26.95 -4.34
C PRO A 315 -33.63 -28.01 -4.33
N GLY A 316 -32.86 -28.08 -3.24
CA GLY A 316 -31.65 -28.92 -3.12
C GLY A 316 -30.33 -28.18 -3.34
N CYS A 317 -30.37 -26.89 -3.70
CA CYS A 317 -29.22 -25.99 -3.57
C CYS A 317 -28.99 -25.61 -2.10
N GLN A 318 -27.76 -25.65 -1.66
CA GLN A 318 -27.33 -24.99 -0.42
C GLN A 318 -26.29 -23.93 -0.76
N ALA A 319 -26.41 -22.75 -0.11
CA ALA A 319 -25.45 -21.68 -0.25
C ALA A 319 -24.93 -21.30 1.14
N LYS A 320 -23.60 -21.26 1.29
CA LYS A 320 -22.91 -20.81 2.50
C LYS A 320 -22.09 -19.58 2.16
N LEU A 321 -22.18 -18.54 2.99
CA LEU A 321 -21.41 -17.32 2.89
C LEU A 321 -20.54 -17.19 4.14
N GLU A 322 -19.25 -17.05 3.96
CA GLU A 322 -18.26 -16.92 5.04
C GLU A 322 -17.42 -15.66 4.82
N VAL A 323 -17.21 -14.88 5.87
CA VAL A 323 -16.23 -13.78 5.87
C VAL A 323 -14.85 -14.37 6.13
N THR A 324 -13.90 -14.11 5.25
CA THR A 324 -12.55 -14.66 5.32
C THR A 324 -11.50 -13.59 5.68
N GLY A 325 -11.88 -12.31 5.72
CA GLY A 325 -10.99 -11.21 6.07
C GLY A 325 -11.55 -9.87 5.61
N GLY A 326 -10.76 -8.84 5.80
CA GLY A 326 -11.09 -7.49 5.37
C GLY A 326 -10.26 -6.43 6.11
N TYR A 327 -10.48 -5.18 5.75
CA TYR A 327 -9.90 -3.99 6.40
C TYR A 327 -10.90 -2.84 6.38
N ARG A 328 -10.61 -1.78 7.12
CA ARG A 328 -11.49 -0.62 7.26
C ARG A 328 -10.87 0.63 6.64
N ASN A 329 -11.72 1.59 6.30
CA ASN A 329 -11.31 2.91 5.83
C ASN A 329 -10.63 3.70 6.97
N MET A 330 -9.36 4.06 6.78
CA MET A 330 -8.55 4.76 7.79
C MET A 330 -9.05 6.17 8.10
N LYS A 331 -9.86 6.76 7.22
CA LYS A 331 -10.37 8.13 7.39
C LYS A 331 -10.99 8.36 8.75
N VAL A 332 -11.71 7.38 9.30
CA VAL A 332 -12.37 7.49 10.60
C VAL A 332 -11.39 7.68 11.77
N GLU A 333 -10.16 7.17 11.62
CA GLU A 333 -9.10 7.31 12.61
C GLU A 333 -8.24 8.54 12.36
N VAL A 334 -7.91 8.82 11.10
CA VAL A 334 -7.10 9.98 10.69
C VAL A 334 -7.83 11.29 11.01
N ASP A 335 -9.16 11.36 10.77
CA ASP A 335 -9.97 12.55 11.04
C ASP A 335 -10.11 12.89 12.55
N ARG A 336 -9.72 11.97 13.45
CA ARG A 336 -9.74 12.24 14.92
C ARG A 336 -8.75 13.31 15.33
N ASP A 337 -7.64 13.46 14.61
CA ASP A 337 -6.70 14.56 14.79
C ASP A 337 -6.54 15.34 13.48
N PRO A 338 -7.26 16.46 13.33
CA PRO A 338 -7.20 17.26 12.11
C PRO A 338 -5.81 17.78 11.74
N ARG A 339 -4.85 17.78 12.70
CA ARG A 339 -3.46 18.18 12.43
C ARG A 339 -2.78 17.23 11.47
N VAL A 340 -3.10 15.94 11.56
CA VAL A 340 -2.48 14.88 10.72
C VAL A 340 -2.61 15.25 9.24
N MET A 341 -3.83 15.46 8.77
CA MET A 341 -4.07 15.87 7.38
C MET A 341 -3.74 17.34 7.13
N GLY A 342 -4.05 18.22 8.08
CA GLY A 342 -3.80 19.67 7.96
C GLY A 342 -2.33 19.99 7.71
N LEU A 343 -1.42 19.35 8.44
CA LEU A 343 0.03 19.53 8.31
C LEU A 343 0.58 18.85 7.06
N ALA A 344 0.08 17.67 6.67
CA ALA A 344 0.45 17.03 5.42
C ALA A 344 0.13 17.90 4.21
N LEU A 345 -1.12 18.35 4.09
CA LEU A 345 -1.55 19.26 3.01
C LEU A 345 -0.79 20.60 3.02
N LYS A 346 -0.42 21.10 4.21
CA LYS A 346 0.40 22.30 4.33
C LYS A 346 1.84 22.03 3.87
N ALA A 347 2.44 20.91 4.25
CA ALA A 347 3.80 20.56 3.84
C ALA A 347 3.92 20.48 2.31
N VAL A 348 2.93 19.86 1.65
CA VAL A 348 2.86 19.78 0.19
C VAL A 348 2.79 21.18 -0.43
N ARG A 349 1.93 22.06 0.08
CA ARG A 349 1.84 23.48 -0.38
C ARG A 349 3.14 24.25 -0.14
N ASP A 350 3.76 24.09 1.03
CA ASP A 350 5.00 24.79 1.40
C ASP A 350 6.19 24.31 0.56
N ALA A 351 6.14 23.09 0.00
CA ALA A 351 7.08 22.58 -1.01
C ALA A 351 6.79 23.11 -2.43
N GLY A 352 5.80 23.98 -2.61
CA GLY A 352 5.43 24.55 -3.90
C GLY A 352 4.60 23.61 -4.79
N VAL A 353 3.98 22.59 -4.21
CA VAL A 353 3.16 21.60 -4.91
C VAL A 353 1.67 21.81 -4.56
N ALA A 354 0.78 21.69 -5.53
CA ALA A 354 -0.65 21.68 -5.27
C ALA A 354 -1.06 20.32 -4.70
N PRO A 355 -1.63 20.23 -3.48
CA PRO A 355 -2.04 18.95 -2.93
C PRO A 355 -3.29 18.43 -3.65
N VAL A 356 -3.29 17.14 -3.92
CA VAL A 356 -4.40 16.40 -4.54
C VAL A 356 -4.82 15.30 -3.56
N GLN A 357 -6.05 15.39 -3.05
CA GLN A 357 -6.59 14.33 -2.20
C GLN A 357 -7.29 13.30 -3.08
N ARG A 358 -6.81 12.07 -3.03
CA ARG A 358 -7.41 10.94 -3.74
C ARG A 358 -7.73 9.80 -2.76
N PRO A 359 -8.76 9.01 -3.05
CA PRO A 359 -9.01 7.80 -2.29
C PRO A 359 -8.13 6.64 -2.82
N ILE A 360 -7.64 5.81 -1.90
CA ILE A 360 -6.98 4.56 -2.23
C ILE A 360 -8.05 3.50 -2.51
N ARG A 361 -8.03 2.89 -3.69
CA ARG A 361 -8.97 1.82 -4.06
C ARG A 361 -8.49 0.42 -3.64
N GLY A 362 -7.62 0.35 -2.65
CA GLY A 362 -7.02 -0.82 -2.05
C GLY A 362 -6.89 -0.70 -0.55
N GLY A 363 -6.01 -1.51 0.02
CA GLY A 363 -5.52 -1.40 1.39
C GLY A 363 -4.14 -0.73 1.40
N THR A 364 -3.62 -0.43 2.58
CA THR A 364 -2.27 0.08 2.81
C THR A 364 -1.88 -0.19 4.27
N ASP A 365 -0.61 -0.28 4.56
CA ASP A 365 -0.09 -0.35 5.94
C ASP A 365 -0.62 0.81 6.79
N GLY A 366 -0.76 2.00 6.20
CA GLY A 366 -1.33 3.17 6.87
C GLY A 366 -2.76 2.96 7.38
N ALA A 367 -3.59 2.23 6.64
CA ALA A 367 -4.94 1.91 7.10
C ALA A 367 -4.93 1.02 8.35
N ARG A 368 -4.06 0.01 8.37
CA ARG A 368 -3.93 -0.92 9.51
C ARG A 368 -3.32 -0.23 10.73
N LEU A 369 -2.26 0.56 10.54
CA LEU A 369 -1.61 1.34 11.60
C LEU A 369 -2.59 2.33 12.25
N SER A 370 -3.46 2.96 11.45
CA SER A 370 -4.48 3.88 11.95
C SER A 370 -5.40 3.19 12.96
N PHE A 371 -5.85 1.96 12.67
CA PHE A 371 -6.67 1.18 13.61
C PHE A 371 -5.88 0.58 14.79
N LEU A 372 -4.56 0.48 14.69
CA LEU A 372 -3.69 0.14 15.82
C LEU A 372 -3.41 1.36 16.73
N GLY A 373 -3.97 2.54 16.40
CA GLY A 373 -3.86 3.77 17.19
C GLY A 373 -2.77 4.73 16.72
N LEU A 374 -2.22 4.53 15.53
CA LEU A 374 -1.25 5.42 14.89
C LEU A 374 -1.85 5.95 13.57
N PRO A 375 -2.53 7.11 13.57
CA PRO A 375 -3.10 7.66 12.34
C PRO A 375 -1.99 7.91 11.30
N THR A 376 -2.14 7.27 10.12
CA THR A 376 -1.07 7.17 9.13
C THR A 376 -1.62 7.32 7.71
N PRO A 377 -1.78 8.57 7.19
CA PRO A 377 -2.10 8.80 5.78
C PRO A 377 -0.87 8.59 4.87
N ASN A 378 -1.11 8.40 3.55
CA ASN A 378 -0.06 8.27 2.55
C ASN A 378 0.30 9.63 1.94
N LEU A 379 1.58 9.80 1.61
CA LEU A 379 2.15 10.87 0.82
C LEU A 379 2.68 10.31 -0.51
N PHE A 380 2.66 11.12 -1.56
CA PHE A 380 3.19 10.75 -2.86
C PHE A 380 4.70 10.46 -2.83
N THR A 381 5.15 9.57 -3.73
CA THR A 381 6.56 9.26 -3.98
C THR A 381 7.04 9.76 -5.34
N GLY A 382 6.15 9.87 -6.31
CA GLY A 382 6.50 10.12 -7.70
C GLY A 382 6.75 8.85 -8.51
N GLY A 383 6.51 7.67 -7.93
CA GLY A 383 6.33 6.41 -8.63
C GLY A 383 4.94 6.33 -9.24
N VAL A 384 4.81 5.71 -10.39
CA VAL A 384 3.53 5.60 -11.13
C VAL A 384 3.48 4.28 -11.89
N ASN A 385 2.25 3.80 -12.15
CA ASN A 385 1.97 2.57 -12.85
C ASN A 385 2.56 1.34 -12.15
N HIS A 386 2.37 1.31 -10.85
CA HIS A 386 2.82 0.25 -9.93
C HIS A 386 2.38 -1.13 -10.41
N HIS A 387 3.02 -2.20 -9.91
CA HIS A 387 2.73 -3.62 -10.23
C HIS A 387 2.85 -3.97 -11.72
N SER A 388 3.58 -3.15 -12.50
CA SER A 388 3.69 -3.26 -13.95
C SER A 388 5.15 -3.28 -14.43
N ARG A 389 5.39 -3.92 -15.58
CA ARG A 389 6.69 -3.85 -16.27
C ARG A 389 6.97 -2.49 -16.92
N THR A 390 5.98 -1.61 -16.96
CA THR A 390 6.09 -0.23 -17.40
C THR A 390 5.94 0.75 -16.23
N GLU A 391 6.22 0.30 -15.02
CA GLU A 391 6.37 1.13 -13.84
C GLU A 391 7.51 2.14 -14.05
N TRP A 392 7.31 3.37 -13.59
CA TRP A 392 8.27 4.44 -13.74
C TRP A 392 8.23 5.41 -12.56
N ALA A 393 9.32 6.16 -12.37
CA ALA A 393 9.39 7.24 -11.38
C ALA A 393 9.96 8.51 -11.99
N SER A 394 9.49 9.68 -11.53
CA SER A 394 10.06 10.98 -11.88
C SER A 394 11.06 11.43 -10.82
N VAL A 395 12.29 11.70 -11.23
CA VAL A 395 13.35 12.22 -10.35
C VAL A 395 12.89 13.49 -9.63
N GLN A 396 12.29 14.44 -10.35
CA GLN A 396 11.87 15.72 -9.80
C GLN A 396 10.69 15.57 -8.82
N TRP A 397 9.82 14.58 -9.03
CA TRP A 397 8.75 14.30 -8.08
C TRP A 397 9.29 13.67 -6.80
N MET A 398 10.24 12.74 -6.91
CA MET A 398 10.94 12.16 -5.75
C MET A 398 11.67 13.23 -4.92
N GLU A 399 12.36 14.17 -5.59
CA GLU A 399 13.00 15.31 -4.91
C GLU A 399 11.98 16.18 -4.16
N LYS A 400 10.78 16.35 -4.74
CA LYS A 400 9.67 17.06 -4.08
C LYS A 400 9.09 16.29 -2.90
N ALA A 401 8.98 14.97 -2.98
CA ALA A 401 8.55 14.14 -1.84
C ALA A 401 9.51 14.28 -0.66
N VAL A 402 10.83 14.29 -0.90
CA VAL A 402 11.84 14.58 0.14
C VAL A 402 11.64 15.98 0.74
N GLU A 403 11.39 17.01 -0.10
CA GLU A 403 11.11 18.36 0.40
C GLU A 403 9.88 18.38 1.29
N VAL A 404 8.81 17.67 0.90
CA VAL A 404 7.58 17.52 1.69
C VAL A 404 7.88 16.85 3.04
N GLY A 405 8.67 15.78 3.05
CA GLY A 405 9.09 15.10 4.28
C GLY A 405 9.78 16.04 5.26
N VAL A 406 10.76 16.83 4.77
CA VAL A 406 11.45 17.84 5.59
C VAL A 406 10.47 18.89 6.12
N ARG A 407 9.59 19.45 5.26
CA ARG A 407 8.59 20.45 5.68
C ARG A 407 7.62 19.88 6.70
N LEU A 408 7.18 18.66 6.52
CA LEU A 408 6.23 17.98 7.39
C LEU A 408 6.77 17.87 8.83
N VAL A 409 7.99 17.36 9.00
CA VAL A 409 8.59 17.21 10.33
C VAL A 409 8.89 18.58 10.98
N GLN A 410 9.21 19.60 10.19
CA GLN A 410 9.35 20.98 10.67
C GLN A 410 8.01 21.57 11.16
N LEU A 411 6.91 21.33 10.43
CA LEU A 411 5.59 21.78 10.84
C LEU A 411 5.16 21.11 12.14
N TRP A 412 5.37 19.81 12.28
CA TRP A 412 5.10 19.08 13.52
C TRP A 412 5.92 19.60 14.71
N ALA A 413 7.14 20.08 14.50
CA ALA A 413 7.95 20.67 15.55
C ALA A 413 7.33 21.95 16.15
N GLY A 414 6.43 22.61 15.41
CA GLY A 414 5.65 23.77 15.91
C GLY A 414 4.43 23.39 16.74
N GLU A 415 4.02 22.13 16.71
CA GLU A 415 2.85 21.61 17.43
C GLU A 415 3.18 21.31 18.90
N ARG A 416 2.13 21.21 19.71
CA ARG A 416 2.22 20.78 21.12
C ARG A 416 1.50 19.45 21.27
N LEU A 417 2.01 18.60 22.16
CA LEU A 417 1.28 17.40 22.56
C LEU A 417 -0.08 17.83 23.14
N ALA A 418 -1.16 17.33 22.57
CA ALA A 418 -2.47 17.53 23.16
C ALA A 418 -2.45 16.93 24.57
N THR A 419 -2.86 17.68 25.59
CA THR A 419 -3.01 17.18 26.95
C THR A 419 -4.05 16.07 26.90
N THR A 420 -3.57 14.85 26.85
CA THR A 420 -4.20 13.52 26.94
C THR A 420 -5.74 13.45 26.91
N ALA A 421 -6.26 13.04 25.76
CA ALA A 421 -7.40 12.12 25.76
C ALA A 421 -6.81 10.70 25.89
N ALA A 422 -7.21 9.96 26.94
CA ALA A 422 -6.75 8.60 27.18
C ALA A 422 -7.07 7.68 26.00
N PRO A 423 -6.21 6.72 25.64
CA PRO A 423 -6.49 5.76 24.57
C PRO A 423 -7.74 4.94 24.96
N ARG A 424 -8.83 5.14 24.25
CA ARG A 424 -9.97 4.23 24.35
C ARG A 424 -9.58 2.96 23.60
N LYS A 425 -9.45 1.86 24.34
CA LYS A 425 -9.44 0.50 23.77
C LYS A 425 -10.81 0.20 23.21
N ASP A 426 -11.02 0.56 21.94
CA ASP A 426 -12.16 0.04 21.20
C ASP A 426 -11.65 -1.22 20.48
N THR A 427 -11.76 -2.34 21.18
CA THR A 427 -11.45 -3.67 20.66
C THR A 427 -12.61 -4.17 19.80
N GLY A 428 -12.90 -3.48 18.72
CA GLY A 428 -13.67 -4.05 17.63
C GLY A 428 -12.79 -5.03 16.86
N SER A 429 -12.55 -6.19 17.44
CA SER A 429 -11.89 -7.29 16.76
C SER A 429 -12.77 -7.79 15.62
N PHE A 430 -12.42 -7.46 14.37
CA PHE A 430 -12.72 -8.40 13.31
C PHE A 430 -11.90 -9.66 13.57
N PRO A 431 -12.50 -10.86 13.56
CA PRO A 431 -11.71 -12.06 13.65
C PRO A 431 -10.80 -12.11 12.42
N ILE A 432 -9.51 -11.87 12.64
CA ILE A 432 -8.47 -12.32 11.71
C ILE A 432 -8.61 -13.84 11.78
N ALA A 433 -9.13 -14.44 10.73
CA ALA A 433 -9.12 -15.89 10.63
C ALA A 433 -7.65 -16.29 10.56
N SER A 434 -7.13 -16.83 11.66
CA SER A 434 -5.93 -17.64 11.61
C SER A 434 -6.13 -18.75 10.61
N ALA A 435 -5.22 -18.84 9.64
CA ALA A 435 -5.16 -19.82 8.57
C ALA A 435 -5.24 -21.26 9.08
#